data_4539c9aa75b2412210ab6aa7adbe75fa
#
_entry.id   4539c9aa75b2412210ab6aa7adbe75fa
#
_cell.length_a   1.000
_cell.length_b   1.000
_cell.length_c   1.000
_cell.angle_alpha   90.00
_cell.angle_beta   90.00
_cell.angle_gamma   90.00
#
_symmetry.space_group_name_H-M   'P 1'
#
loop_
_entity.id
_entity.type
_entity.pdbx_description
1 polymer ?
#
loop_
_entity_poly.entity_id
_entity_poly.type
_entity_poly.pdbx_seq_one_letter_code
_entity_poly.pdbx_strand_id
1 'polypeptide(L)'
;MRSSALLLSTPVASASRRIVLFFSSGEREKKNHTCTSRTKLSIILIFVLAPIFSFSQDSLKTEFHKIGDSADYITNFSYHQTLTPQQKKKRIWLVAGGNVVAYGATMIGLYSAWYKNYPQTGFHSFNDWPEWKQVDKVGHFYSAYIESRASMELWRWTGIDRKKRIWIGGMSGAFYQTVIEVLDGFSAGWGWSWADFGANILGSGALVAQEFAWNDQRIKLKFSFHNKTYSDPALNQRSDVLFGETASERFIKDYNGQTYWASANLKSFFPKSNLPPWLSLSVGYGAEGLFGGTQNIAKDVNGNITFNRPDIKRYRQWYLAPDIDLSKIKTNSKGLKFFLTFLSAFKFPAPALEFSNGKFKAHAIYF
;
A
#
# COMPACT_ATOMS: atom_id res chain seq x y z
N MET A 1 22.42 3.16 -76.33
CA MET A 1 22.48 4.66 -76.51
C MET A 1 21.62 5.25 -75.43
N ARG A 2 22.24 5.99 -74.51
CA ARG A 2 21.85 7.21 -73.82
C ARG A 2 20.38 7.38 -73.45
N SER A 3 20.07 7.47 -72.18
CA SER A 3 20.21 8.64 -71.26
C SER A 3 18.87 9.33 -71.09
N SER A 4 18.37 9.44 -69.94
CA SER A 4 18.37 10.62 -69.06
C SER A 4 17.36 10.51 -67.97
N ALA A 5 17.78 10.86 -66.78
CA ALA A 5 16.98 10.99 -65.57
C ALA A 5 16.04 12.21 -65.64
N LEU A 6 14.91 12.14 -65.01
CA LEU A 6 14.20 13.30 -64.50
C LEU A 6 13.65 13.03 -63.09
N LEU A 7 14.22 13.72 -62.13
CA LEU A 7 13.75 13.90 -60.78
C LEU A 7 12.43 14.69 -60.79
N LEU A 8 11.41 14.17 -60.16
CA LEU A 8 10.26 14.94 -59.69
C LEU A 8 10.02 14.61 -58.24
N SER A 9 10.27 15.58 -57.42
CA SER A 9 9.96 15.66 -56.01
C SER A 9 8.46 15.60 -55.77
N THR A 10 8.02 14.68 -54.91
CA THR A 10 6.68 14.73 -54.34
C THR A 10 6.77 14.89 -52.80
N PRO A 11 5.88 15.63 -52.19
CA PRO A 11 6.00 16.03 -50.80
C PRO A 11 5.75 14.88 -49.84
N VAL A 12 6.55 14.83 -48.80
CA VAL A 12 6.42 13.96 -47.67
C VAL A 12 5.12 14.28 -46.95
N ALA A 13 4.12 13.42 -47.10
CA ALA A 13 2.96 13.39 -46.22
C ALA A 13 3.40 12.86 -44.87
N SER A 14 3.39 13.70 -43.88
CA SER A 14 3.58 13.42 -42.47
C SER A 14 2.47 12.44 -42.01
N ALA A 15 2.72 11.16 -42.13
CA ALA A 15 1.93 10.17 -41.44
C ALA A 15 2.35 10.14 -39.98
N SER A 16 1.63 10.87 -39.16
CA SER A 16 1.70 10.75 -37.72
C SER A 16 1.29 9.31 -37.34
N ARG A 17 2.27 8.42 -37.25
CA ARG A 17 2.09 7.11 -36.66
C ARG A 17 1.88 7.34 -35.17
N ARG A 18 0.63 7.32 -34.74
CA ARG A 18 0.28 7.06 -33.35
C ARG A 18 0.82 5.68 -33.00
N ILE A 19 1.99 5.65 -32.39
CA ILE A 19 2.49 4.46 -31.71
C ILE A 19 1.62 4.32 -30.47
N VAL A 20 0.60 3.50 -30.59
CA VAL A 20 -0.13 2.99 -29.43
C VAL A 20 0.80 1.97 -28.77
N LEU A 21 1.65 2.45 -27.89
CA LEU A 21 2.49 1.62 -27.04
C LEU A 21 1.57 0.99 -25.99
N PHE A 22 1.14 -0.24 -26.25
CA PHE A 22 0.62 -1.11 -25.21
C PHE A 22 1.77 -1.47 -24.28
N PHE A 23 2.03 -0.66 -23.28
CA PHE A 23 2.93 -1.01 -22.20
C PHE A 23 2.19 -1.84 -21.17
N SER A 24 2.37 -3.14 -21.25
CA SER A 24 2.41 -4.00 -20.09
C SER A 24 3.56 -3.51 -19.21
N SER A 25 3.31 -3.16 -17.97
CA SER A 25 4.25 -2.69 -16.96
C SER A 25 5.67 -3.25 -17.13
N GLY A 26 6.58 -2.43 -17.56
CA GLY A 26 7.99 -2.48 -17.21
C GLY A 26 8.86 -3.56 -17.77
N GLU A 27 9.09 -3.63 -19.06
CA GLU A 27 10.26 -4.33 -19.62
C GLU A 27 11.17 -3.34 -20.37
N ARG A 28 12.22 -2.95 -19.71
CA ARG A 28 13.48 -2.56 -20.37
C ARG A 28 14.59 -3.45 -19.86
N GLU A 29 15.24 -4.13 -20.80
CA GLU A 29 16.47 -4.84 -20.59
C GLU A 29 17.48 -3.91 -19.91
N LYS A 30 17.94 -4.29 -18.71
CA LYS A 30 19.01 -3.61 -18.00
C LYS A 30 20.31 -3.79 -18.78
N LYS A 31 20.78 -2.75 -19.46
CA LYS A 31 22.21 -2.61 -19.75
C LYS A 31 22.94 -2.59 -18.41
N ASN A 32 23.94 -3.47 -18.29
CA ASN A 32 24.82 -3.62 -17.16
C ASN A 32 25.25 -2.28 -16.55
N HIS A 33 24.64 -1.90 -15.43
CA HIS A 33 25.18 -0.95 -14.48
C HIS A 33 25.17 -1.60 -13.11
N THR A 34 26.35 -2.03 -12.72
CA THR A 34 26.71 -2.59 -11.43
C THR A 34 26.32 -1.64 -10.29
N CYS A 35 25.68 -2.21 -9.31
CA CYS A 35 25.82 -1.95 -7.89
C CYS A 35 25.64 -0.50 -7.39
N THR A 36 24.39 -0.03 -7.20
CA THR A 36 24.05 0.99 -6.18
C THR A 36 22.56 1.02 -5.76
N SER A 37 21.72 0.14 -6.30
CA SER A 37 20.26 0.14 -6.05
C SER A 37 19.81 -0.50 -4.73
N ARG A 38 20.64 -1.35 -4.12
CA ARG A 38 20.25 -2.17 -2.97
C ARG A 38 19.96 -1.41 -1.67
N THR A 39 20.56 -0.23 -1.50
CA THR A 39 20.44 0.55 -0.26
C THR A 39 19.26 1.52 -0.25
N LYS A 40 18.71 1.86 -1.41
CA LYS A 40 17.73 2.96 -1.53
C LYS A 40 16.30 2.59 -1.17
N LEU A 41 15.88 1.35 -1.44
CA LEU A 41 14.50 0.91 -1.16
C LEU A 41 14.24 0.64 0.33
N SER A 42 15.27 0.10 1.03
CA SER A 42 15.21 -0.09 2.49
C SER A 42 15.07 1.23 3.25
N ILE A 43 15.60 2.33 2.69
CA ILE A 43 15.50 3.66 3.27
C ILE A 43 14.07 4.21 3.15
N ILE A 44 13.36 3.95 2.04
CA ILE A 44 11.99 4.43 1.82
C ILE A 44 11.01 3.78 2.81
N LEU A 45 11.12 2.49 3.04
CA LEU A 45 10.27 1.79 4.02
C LEU A 45 10.52 2.28 5.45
N ILE A 46 11.78 2.61 5.79
CA ILE A 46 12.17 3.18 7.09
C ILE A 46 11.62 4.60 7.23
N PHE A 47 11.59 5.42 6.17
CA PHE A 47 11.09 6.80 6.25
C PHE A 47 9.56 6.91 6.32
N VAL A 48 8.81 5.98 5.74
CA VAL A 48 7.34 5.90 5.94
C VAL A 48 6.99 5.52 7.37
N LEU A 49 7.87 4.77 8.05
CA LEU A 49 7.68 4.30 9.43
C LEU A 49 8.46 5.11 10.48
N ALA A 50 9.53 5.84 10.09
CA ALA A 50 10.41 6.56 10.99
C ALA A 50 9.74 7.69 11.80
N PRO A 51 8.76 8.46 11.28
CA PRO A 51 8.05 9.43 12.10
C PRO A 51 7.33 8.82 13.30
N ILE A 52 7.05 7.52 13.23
CA ILE A 52 6.40 6.75 14.30
C ILE A 52 7.40 6.45 15.44
N PHE A 53 8.69 6.33 15.14
CA PHE A 53 9.72 5.95 16.11
C PHE A 53 10.31 7.10 16.92
N SER A 54 10.30 8.34 16.41
CA SER A 54 11.05 9.45 17.01
C SER A 54 10.42 10.10 18.25
N PHE A 55 9.23 9.71 18.65
CA PHE A 55 8.46 10.43 19.70
C PHE A 55 8.32 9.69 21.04
N SER A 56 9.11 8.63 21.28
CA SER A 56 8.95 7.77 22.47
C SER A 56 9.72 8.23 23.73
N GLN A 57 10.44 9.35 23.72
CA GLN A 57 11.36 9.69 24.81
C GLN A 57 10.99 10.94 25.65
N ASP A 58 9.74 11.16 25.98
CA ASP A 58 9.44 12.08 27.08
C ASP A 58 8.89 11.32 28.29
N SER A 59 9.76 11.15 29.29
CA SER A 59 9.43 10.61 30.60
C SER A 59 8.54 11.59 31.36
N LEU A 60 7.23 11.36 31.34
CA LEU A 60 6.29 12.07 32.20
C LEU A 60 5.49 11.10 33.06
N LYS A 61 5.64 11.24 34.35
CA LYS A 61 4.82 10.58 35.38
C LYS A 61 3.35 10.89 35.14
N THR A 62 2.54 9.86 34.94
CA THR A 62 1.10 10.02 34.74
C THR A 62 0.37 9.26 35.83
N GLU A 63 -0.43 9.95 36.63
CA GLU A 63 -1.43 9.35 37.53
C GLU A 63 -2.56 8.72 36.70
N PHE A 64 -2.88 7.48 37.02
CA PHE A 64 -3.96 6.73 36.37
C PHE A 64 -5.28 7.04 37.08
N HIS A 65 -6.21 7.67 36.37
CA HIS A 65 -7.61 7.67 36.78
C HIS A 65 -8.30 6.43 36.21
N LYS A 66 -8.93 5.64 37.08
CA LYS A 66 -9.82 4.54 36.70
C LYS A 66 -11.01 5.08 35.91
N ILE A 67 -11.14 4.75 34.66
CA ILE A 67 -12.34 5.00 33.85
C ILE A 67 -12.95 3.65 33.50
N GLY A 68 -14.27 3.58 33.67
CA GLY A 68 -15.10 2.39 33.65
C GLY A 68 -15.11 1.56 32.36
N ASP A 69 -15.55 0.34 32.52
CA ASP A 69 -15.67 -0.77 31.57
C ASP A 69 -16.52 -0.43 30.34
N SER A 70 -16.00 0.25 29.36
CA SER A 70 -16.62 0.24 28.02
C SER A 70 -15.69 0.74 26.94
N ALA A 71 -15.49 -0.08 25.93
CA ALA A 71 -15.06 0.22 24.57
C ALA A 71 -13.74 0.96 24.30
N ASP A 72 -13.02 1.46 25.29
CA ASP A 72 -11.95 2.45 25.14
C ASP A 72 -10.52 1.89 25.01
N TYR A 73 -10.32 0.74 24.37
CA TYR A 73 -8.99 0.13 24.31
C TYR A 73 -8.05 0.72 23.25
N ILE A 74 -8.57 1.44 22.27
CA ILE A 74 -7.74 2.16 21.29
C ILE A 74 -7.50 3.59 21.71
N THR A 75 -8.45 4.19 22.42
CA THR A 75 -8.38 5.57 22.91
C THR A 75 -7.40 5.75 24.07
N ASN A 76 -6.81 4.70 24.60
CA ASN A 76 -5.86 4.79 25.73
C ASN A 76 -4.47 5.32 25.34
N PHE A 77 -4.22 5.69 24.09
CA PHE A 77 -3.32 6.78 23.75
C PHE A 77 -3.99 8.16 23.95
N SER A 78 -5.22 8.21 24.43
CA SER A 78 -5.82 9.43 24.95
C SER A 78 -4.97 9.89 26.12
N TYR A 79 -3.96 10.65 25.79
CA TYR A 79 -3.31 11.53 26.73
C TYR A 79 -4.39 12.52 27.20
N HIS A 80 -5.14 12.16 28.24
CA HIS A 80 -5.83 13.14 29.08
C HIS A 80 -4.80 13.97 29.88
N GLN A 81 -3.69 14.31 29.20
CA GLN A 81 -2.87 15.40 29.67
C GLN A 81 -3.55 16.69 29.25
N THR A 82 -3.90 17.51 30.23
CA THR A 82 -4.21 18.92 30.03
C THR A 82 -2.95 19.56 29.45
N LEU A 83 -2.82 19.51 28.12
CA LEU A 83 -1.70 20.18 27.44
C LEU A 83 -1.82 21.67 27.61
N THR A 84 -0.74 22.34 28.00
CA THR A 84 -0.71 23.79 27.94
C THR A 84 -0.83 24.26 26.49
N PRO A 85 -1.35 25.46 26.23
CA PRO A 85 -1.45 26.01 24.88
C PRO A 85 -0.09 26.01 24.13
N GLN A 86 1.01 26.23 24.83
CA GLN A 86 2.36 26.19 24.28
C GLN A 86 2.77 24.77 23.87
N GLN A 87 2.53 23.77 24.72
CA GLN A 87 2.79 22.37 24.39
C GLN A 87 1.97 21.90 23.19
N LYS A 88 0.69 22.27 23.14
CA LYS A 88 -0.19 21.97 22.01
C LYS A 88 0.36 22.58 20.71
N LYS A 89 0.72 23.87 20.74
CA LYS A 89 1.31 24.58 19.57
C LYS A 89 2.60 23.90 19.11
N LYS A 90 3.52 23.58 20.05
CA LYS A 90 4.77 22.86 19.73
C LYS A 90 4.52 21.53 19.05
N ARG A 91 3.61 20.70 19.59
CA ARG A 91 3.26 19.39 19.01
C ARG A 91 2.64 19.51 17.62
N ILE A 92 1.75 20.50 17.41
CA ILE A 92 1.15 20.77 16.09
C ILE A 92 2.25 21.08 15.07
N TRP A 93 3.20 21.96 15.38
CA TRP A 93 4.30 22.28 14.49
C TRP A 93 5.23 21.08 14.23
N LEU A 94 5.49 20.26 15.24
CA LEU A 94 6.28 19.05 15.09
C LEU A 94 5.60 18.04 14.15
N VAL A 95 4.29 17.81 14.31
CA VAL A 95 3.56 16.88 13.43
C VAL A 95 3.41 17.44 12.02
N ALA A 96 3.07 18.73 11.88
CA ALA A 96 2.96 19.37 10.58
C ALA A 96 4.31 19.36 9.84
N GLY A 97 5.38 19.81 10.48
CA GLY A 97 6.73 19.79 9.91
C GLY A 97 7.23 18.36 9.61
N GLY A 98 7.01 17.44 10.56
CA GLY A 98 7.34 16.02 10.38
C GLY A 98 6.63 15.39 9.19
N ASN A 99 5.34 15.66 8.99
CA ASN A 99 4.59 15.20 7.81
C ASN A 99 5.18 15.78 6.52
N VAL A 100 5.46 17.08 6.47
CA VAL A 100 6.07 17.72 5.27
C VAL A 100 7.42 17.08 4.94
N VAL A 101 8.28 16.89 5.95
CA VAL A 101 9.59 16.25 5.75
C VAL A 101 9.44 14.79 5.31
N ALA A 102 8.57 14.02 5.98
CA ALA A 102 8.37 12.61 5.66
C ALA A 102 7.79 12.43 4.25
N TYR A 103 6.72 13.14 3.91
CA TYR A 103 6.12 13.07 2.58
C TYR A 103 7.07 13.60 1.50
N GLY A 104 7.78 14.71 1.76
CA GLY A 104 8.78 15.23 0.82
C GLY A 104 9.92 14.23 0.58
N ALA A 105 10.46 13.63 1.65
CA ALA A 105 11.53 12.64 1.54
C ALA A 105 11.06 11.38 0.78
N THR A 106 9.84 10.89 1.05
CA THR A 106 9.29 9.73 0.33
C THR A 106 9.03 10.06 -1.14
N MET A 107 8.54 11.26 -1.49
CA MET A 107 8.38 11.70 -2.88
C MET A 107 9.72 11.78 -3.62
N ILE A 108 10.75 12.35 -2.99
CA ILE A 108 12.11 12.38 -3.57
C ILE A 108 12.63 10.96 -3.76
N GLY A 109 12.41 10.07 -2.78
CA GLY A 109 12.77 8.66 -2.86
C GLY A 109 12.06 7.93 -4.01
N LEU A 110 10.75 8.11 -4.14
CA LEU A 110 9.93 7.54 -5.22
C LEU A 110 10.38 8.07 -6.58
N TYR A 111 10.58 9.38 -6.71
CA TYR A 111 11.10 9.98 -7.94
C TYR A 111 12.44 9.35 -8.34
N SER A 112 13.36 9.22 -7.39
CA SER A 112 14.69 8.65 -7.65
C SER A 112 14.67 7.15 -7.97
N ALA A 113 13.74 6.40 -7.37
CA ALA A 113 13.65 4.95 -7.51
C ALA A 113 12.85 4.52 -8.75
N TRP A 114 11.81 5.27 -9.09
CA TRP A 114 10.88 4.94 -10.18
C TRP A 114 10.91 5.92 -11.33
N TYR A 115 10.51 7.19 -11.11
CA TYR A 115 10.20 8.13 -12.18
C TYR A 115 11.42 8.59 -12.97
N LYS A 116 12.58 8.72 -12.33
CA LYS A 116 13.84 9.14 -12.98
C LYS A 116 14.24 8.28 -14.19
N ASN A 117 13.84 7.02 -14.19
CA ASN A 117 14.23 6.04 -15.22
C ASN A 117 13.23 5.96 -16.39
N TYR A 118 12.13 6.71 -16.33
CA TYR A 118 11.11 6.74 -17.37
C TYR A 118 11.01 8.12 -18.00
N PRO A 119 10.84 8.21 -19.34
CA PRO A 119 10.56 9.47 -20.00
C PRO A 119 9.28 10.10 -19.44
N GLN A 120 9.27 11.41 -19.31
CA GLN A 120 8.05 12.15 -19.00
C GLN A 120 7.26 12.44 -20.27
N THR A 121 5.95 12.47 -20.16
CA THR A 121 5.01 12.77 -21.25
C THR A 121 4.02 13.84 -20.80
N GLY A 122 3.13 14.27 -21.70
CA GLY A 122 1.96 15.02 -21.31
C GLY A 122 1.05 14.18 -20.40
N PHE A 123 0.31 14.85 -19.52
CA PHE A 123 -0.63 14.17 -18.61
C PHE A 123 -1.61 13.30 -19.40
N HIS A 124 -1.73 12.04 -19.01
CA HIS A 124 -2.64 11.08 -19.63
C HIS A 124 -3.22 10.15 -18.59
N SER A 125 -4.40 9.61 -18.89
CA SER A 125 -5.05 8.59 -18.06
C SER A 125 -4.88 7.21 -18.69
N PHE A 126 -4.88 6.21 -17.83
CA PHE A 126 -4.77 4.82 -18.20
C PHE A 126 -5.85 4.01 -17.46
N ASN A 127 -6.52 3.11 -18.15
CA ASN A 127 -7.47 2.20 -17.52
C ASN A 127 -6.81 0.88 -17.15
N ASP A 128 -6.35 0.79 -15.94
CA ASP A 128 -5.70 -0.37 -15.35
C ASP A 128 -6.63 -1.25 -14.49
N TRP A 129 -7.95 -0.97 -14.51
CA TRP A 129 -8.92 -1.78 -13.79
C TRP A 129 -8.83 -3.29 -14.07
N PRO A 130 -8.56 -3.77 -15.30
CA PRO A 130 -8.42 -5.20 -15.57
C PRO A 130 -7.13 -5.82 -15.05
N GLU A 131 -6.15 -5.01 -14.66
CA GLU A 131 -4.81 -5.47 -14.32
C GLU A 131 -4.74 -6.19 -12.97
N TRP A 132 -3.77 -7.07 -12.85
CA TRP A 132 -3.35 -7.74 -11.61
C TRP A 132 -4.49 -8.37 -10.80
N LYS A 133 -5.62 -8.70 -11.44
CA LYS A 133 -6.84 -9.18 -10.78
C LYS A 133 -7.31 -8.23 -9.66
N GLN A 134 -7.08 -6.94 -9.79
CA GLN A 134 -7.39 -5.86 -8.83
C GLN A 134 -6.66 -5.94 -7.48
N VAL A 135 -5.62 -6.77 -7.34
CA VAL A 135 -4.78 -6.79 -6.12
C VAL A 135 -4.14 -5.42 -5.89
N ASP A 136 -3.73 -4.77 -6.96
CA ASP A 136 -3.22 -3.40 -6.97
C ASP A 136 -4.21 -2.41 -6.35
N LYS A 137 -5.48 -2.43 -6.76
CA LYS A 137 -6.54 -1.55 -6.24
C LYS A 137 -6.79 -1.77 -4.75
N VAL A 138 -6.74 -3.02 -4.31
CA VAL A 138 -6.85 -3.35 -2.88
C VAL A 138 -5.59 -2.89 -2.14
N GLY A 139 -4.42 -2.91 -2.79
CA GLY A 139 -3.18 -2.34 -2.28
C GLY A 139 -3.29 -0.83 -2.05
N HIS A 140 -3.79 -0.08 -3.02
CA HIS A 140 -4.06 1.36 -2.90
C HIS A 140 -5.04 1.67 -1.76
N PHE A 141 -6.14 0.94 -1.69
CA PHE A 141 -7.12 1.06 -0.60
C PHE A 141 -6.50 0.82 0.78
N TYR A 142 -5.68 -0.23 0.92
CA TYR A 142 -4.97 -0.56 2.16
C TYR A 142 -3.94 0.53 2.51
N SER A 143 -3.12 0.95 1.55
CA SER A 143 -2.06 1.94 1.76
C SER A 143 -2.63 3.27 2.23
N ALA A 144 -3.66 3.78 1.56
CA ALA A 144 -4.35 5.00 1.95
C ALA A 144 -4.96 4.90 3.36
N TYR A 145 -5.55 3.75 3.72
CA TYR A 145 -6.08 3.50 5.06
C TYR A 145 -4.99 3.54 6.13
N ILE A 146 -3.88 2.81 5.93
CA ILE A 146 -2.80 2.70 6.93
C ILE A 146 -2.06 4.03 7.11
N GLU A 147 -1.76 4.74 6.03
CA GLU A 147 -1.13 6.07 6.06
C GLU A 147 -2.02 7.08 6.80
N SER A 148 -3.30 7.10 6.46
CA SER A 148 -4.29 7.94 7.15
C SER A 148 -4.41 7.60 8.63
N ARG A 149 -4.41 6.31 8.99
CA ARG A 149 -4.46 5.87 10.38
C ARG A 149 -3.23 6.34 11.16
N ALA A 150 -2.03 6.16 10.59
CA ALA A 150 -0.79 6.62 11.21
C ALA A 150 -0.80 8.14 11.41
N SER A 151 -1.16 8.90 10.39
CA SER A 151 -1.26 10.35 10.45
C SER A 151 -2.30 10.81 11.47
N MET A 152 -3.49 10.20 11.50
CA MET A 152 -4.54 10.54 12.46
C MET A 152 -4.09 10.32 13.90
N GLU A 153 -3.31 9.26 14.20
CA GLU A 153 -2.76 9.02 15.54
C GLU A 153 -1.71 10.07 15.91
N LEU A 154 -0.87 10.52 14.98
CA LEU A 154 0.07 11.62 15.20
C LEU A 154 -0.68 12.93 15.52
N TRP A 155 -1.74 13.23 14.79
CA TRP A 155 -2.57 14.40 15.07
C TRP A 155 -3.33 14.27 16.40
N ARG A 156 -3.74 13.06 16.80
CA ARG A 156 -4.32 12.81 18.14
C ARG A 156 -3.36 13.18 19.25
N TRP A 157 -2.07 12.86 19.11
CA TRP A 157 -1.03 13.20 20.06
C TRP A 157 -0.83 14.72 20.23
N THR A 158 -1.16 15.53 19.24
CA THR A 158 -1.09 16.99 19.36
C THR A 158 -2.16 17.60 20.25
N GLY A 159 -3.22 16.87 20.53
CA GLY A 159 -4.37 17.38 21.30
C GLY A 159 -5.28 18.32 20.51
N ILE A 160 -5.25 18.31 19.17
CA ILE A 160 -6.26 19.02 18.36
C ILE A 160 -7.63 18.36 18.47
N ASP A 161 -8.67 19.13 18.11
CA ASP A 161 -10.06 18.65 18.18
C ASP A 161 -10.27 17.38 17.37
N ARG A 162 -11.16 16.50 17.90
CA ARG A 162 -11.47 15.22 17.27
C ARG A 162 -11.86 15.38 15.80
N LYS A 163 -12.76 16.28 15.45
CA LYS A 163 -13.19 16.50 14.06
C LYS A 163 -12.01 16.92 13.17
N LYS A 164 -11.16 17.83 13.65
CA LYS A 164 -9.99 18.28 12.89
C LYS A 164 -9.01 17.15 12.64
N ARG A 165 -8.67 16.34 13.66
CA ARG A 165 -7.73 15.21 13.48
C ARG A 165 -8.26 14.15 12.55
N ILE A 166 -9.60 13.87 12.57
CA ILE A 166 -10.22 12.89 11.69
C ILE A 166 -10.10 13.35 10.23
N TRP A 167 -10.40 14.61 9.94
CA TRP A 167 -10.28 15.10 8.56
C TRP A 167 -8.83 15.27 8.11
N ILE A 168 -7.99 15.96 8.88
CA ILE A 168 -6.60 16.24 8.49
C ILE A 168 -5.79 14.94 8.44
N GLY A 169 -5.84 14.15 9.50
CA GLY A 169 -5.10 12.90 9.58
C GLY A 169 -5.76 11.78 8.77
N GLY A 170 -7.09 11.65 8.87
CA GLY A 170 -7.83 10.58 8.23
C GLY A 170 -7.89 10.65 6.70
N MET A 171 -7.68 11.82 6.09
CA MET A 171 -7.61 11.97 4.62
C MET A 171 -6.18 12.11 4.09
N SER A 172 -5.17 12.10 4.95
CA SER A 172 -3.78 12.34 4.53
C SER A 172 -3.24 11.25 3.60
N GLY A 173 -3.63 9.99 3.79
CA GLY A 173 -3.25 8.89 2.90
C GLY A 173 -3.83 9.06 1.50
N ALA A 174 -5.12 9.39 1.38
CA ALA A 174 -5.72 9.68 0.08
C ALA A 174 -5.02 10.84 -0.62
N PHE A 175 -4.68 11.91 0.11
CA PHE A 175 -3.93 13.04 -0.44
C PHE A 175 -2.55 12.62 -0.93
N TYR A 176 -1.79 11.87 -0.12
CA TYR A 176 -0.45 11.39 -0.46
C TYR A 176 -0.47 10.48 -1.70
N GLN A 177 -1.36 9.49 -1.69
CA GLN A 177 -1.52 8.56 -2.82
C GLN A 177 -1.98 9.28 -4.10
N THR A 178 -2.83 10.32 -3.98
CA THR A 178 -3.23 11.14 -5.13
C THR A 178 -2.04 11.88 -5.77
N VAL A 179 -1.06 12.32 -4.97
CA VAL A 179 0.16 12.92 -5.53
C VAL A 179 0.95 11.90 -6.33
N ILE A 180 1.00 10.64 -5.91
CA ILE A 180 1.62 9.54 -6.67
C ILE A 180 0.88 9.35 -8.00
N GLU A 181 -0.45 9.27 -7.99
CA GLU A 181 -1.24 9.15 -9.22
C GLU A 181 -1.01 10.31 -10.21
N VAL A 182 -0.83 11.54 -9.69
CA VAL A 182 -0.50 12.68 -10.54
C VAL A 182 0.87 12.49 -11.19
N LEU A 183 1.87 11.98 -10.47
CA LEU A 183 3.19 11.69 -11.03
C LEU A 183 3.12 10.57 -12.07
N ASP A 184 2.31 9.54 -11.83
CA ASP A 184 2.05 8.47 -12.80
C ASP A 184 1.40 9.01 -14.06
N GLY A 185 0.48 9.97 -13.94
CA GLY A 185 -0.14 10.66 -15.06
C GLY A 185 0.84 11.35 -16.02
N PHE A 186 2.02 11.75 -15.55
CA PHE A 186 3.08 12.35 -16.37
C PHE A 186 4.18 11.36 -16.80
N SER A 187 4.11 10.11 -16.41
CA SER A 187 5.13 9.10 -16.71
C SER A 187 4.76 8.28 -17.96
N ALA A 188 5.70 8.11 -18.90
CA ALA A 188 5.52 7.23 -20.05
C ALA A 188 5.35 5.74 -19.69
N GLY A 189 5.69 5.35 -18.45
CA GLY A 189 5.57 3.97 -17.97
C GLY A 189 4.21 3.65 -17.37
N TRP A 190 3.44 4.67 -16.99
CA TRP A 190 2.15 4.55 -16.32
C TRP A 190 1.17 5.58 -16.88
N GLY A 191 0.17 5.95 -16.12
CA GLY A 191 -0.80 6.96 -16.41
C GLY A 191 -1.66 7.21 -15.19
N TRP A 192 -2.40 8.29 -15.12
CA TRP A 192 -3.40 8.52 -14.07
C TRP A 192 -4.46 7.41 -14.09
N SER A 193 -4.64 6.73 -12.98
CA SER A 193 -5.68 5.71 -12.80
C SER A 193 -6.85 6.25 -11.96
N TRP A 194 -8.03 6.33 -12.58
CA TRP A 194 -9.26 6.66 -11.85
C TRP A 194 -9.66 5.58 -10.84
N ALA A 195 -9.27 4.34 -11.10
CA ALA A 195 -9.56 3.22 -10.20
C ALA A 195 -8.68 3.30 -8.93
N ASP A 196 -7.40 3.65 -9.07
CA ASP A 196 -6.48 3.82 -7.94
C ASP A 196 -6.84 5.06 -7.13
N PHE A 197 -7.14 6.17 -7.80
CA PHE A 197 -7.66 7.35 -7.13
C PHE A 197 -8.91 7.03 -6.31
N GLY A 198 -9.88 6.30 -6.90
CA GLY A 198 -11.08 5.84 -6.20
C GLY A 198 -10.76 4.94 -4.99
N ALA A 199 -9.83 3.99 -5.16
CA ALA A 199 -9.37 3.11 -4.08
C ALA A 199 -8.71 3.90 -2.94
N ASN A 200 -7.89 4.91 -3.25
CA ASN A 200 -7.24 5.78 -2.28
C ASN A 200 -8.27 6.57 -1.44
N ILE A 201 -9.27 7.16 -2.11
CA ILE A 201 -10.36 7.88 -1.43
C ILE A 201 -11.18 6.95 -0.54
N LEU A 202 -11.51 5.75 -1.04
CA LEU A 202 -12.28 4.77 -0.28
C LEU A 202 -11.51 4.22 0.93
N GLY A 203 -10.20 4.00 0.82
CA GLY A 203 -9.36 3.55 1.92
C GLY A 203 -9.32 4.55 3.07
N SER A 204 -9.01 5.80 2.78
CA SER A 204 -9.04 6.89 3.78
C SER A 204 -10.47 7.14 4.28
N GLY A 205 -11.47 7.10 3.38
CA GLY A 205 -12.88 7.26 3.72
C GLY A 205 -13.39 6.19 4.68
N ALA A 206 -12.95 4.94 4.53
CA ALA A 206 -13.30 3.85 5.44
C ALA A 206 -12.77 4.09 6.87
N LEU A 207 -11.57 4.65 7.01
CA LEU A 207 -11.02 5.07 8.30
C LEU A 207 -11.86 6.19 8.92
N VAL A 208 -12.11 7.25 8.15
CA VAL A 208 -12.89 8.43 8.57
C VAL A 208 -14.30 8.05 8.98
N ALA A 209 -14.97 7.22 8.18
CA ALA A 209 -16.33 6.76 8.47
C ALA A 209 -16.41 6.00 9.79
N GLN A 210 -15.48 5.08 10.07
CA GLN A 210 -15.43 4.33 11.31
C GLN A 210 -15.18 5.25 12.52
N GLU A 211 -14.25 6.21 12.39
CA GLU A 211 -14.00 7.18 13.47
C GLU A 211 -15.23 8.04 13.79
N PHE A 212 -15.96 8.49 12.78
CA PHE A 212 -17.18 9.25 13.01
C PHE A 212 -18.30 8.40 13.60
N ALA A 213 -18.53 7.20 13.05
CA ALA A 213 -19.63 6.33 13.45
C ALA A 213 -19.41 5.69 14.83
N TRP A 214 -18.16 5.29 15.13
CA TRP A 214 -17.90 4.42 16.29
C TRP A 214 -16.84 4.96 17.25
N ASN A 215 -16.11 6.02 16.88
CA ASN A 215 -14.92 6.46 17.60
C ASN A 215 -13.89 5.35 17.84
N ASP A 216 -13.92 4.33 16.98
CA ASP A 216 -13.09 3.12 17.02
C ASP A 216 -12.96 2.56 15.61
N GLN A 217 -11.84 1.86 15.34
CA GLN A 217 -11.65 1.08 14.13
C GLN A 217 -12.06 -0.37 14.41
N ARG A 218 -13.35 -0.67 14.24
CA ARG A 218 -13.90 -2.01 14.50
C ARG A 218 -13.52 -3.02 13.42
N ILE A 219 -13.32 -2.53 12.18
CA ILE A 219 -12.81 -3.29 11.04
C ILE A 219 -11.45 -2.72 10.68
N LYS A 220 -10.39 -3.51 10.86
CA LYS A 220 -9.03 -3.10 10.53
C LYS A 220 -8.59 -3.73 9.25
N LEU A 221 -7.97 -2.93 8.39
CA LEU A 221 -7.28 -3.46 7.24
C LEU A 221 -5.90 -3.95 7.65
N LYS A 222 -5.53 -5.14 7.14
CA LYS A 222 -4.26 -5.78 7.44
C LYS A 222 -3.65 -6.33 6.17
N PHE A 223 -2.36 -6.60 6.24
CA PHE A 223 -1.57 -7.08 5.13
C PHE A 223 -0.77 -8.32 5.55
N SER A 224 -0.54 -9.19 4.60
CA SER A 224 0.42 -10.27 4.74
C SER A 224 1.14 -10.53 3.42
N PHE A 225 2.32 -11.11 3.51
CA PHE A 225 3.17 -11.38 2.36
C PHE A 225 3.86 -12.72 2.49
N HIS A 226 3.80 -13.50 1.40
CA HIS A 226 4.54 -14.75 1.23
C HIS A 226 5.50 -14.59 0.05
N ASN A 227 6.79 -14.69 0.31
CA ASN A 227 7.77 -14.68 -0.76
C ASN A 227 7.55 -15.90 -1.67
N LYS A 228 7.28 -15.65 -2.95
CA LYS A 228 6.99 -16.71 -3.93
C LYS A 228 8.26 -17.14 -4.64
N THR A 229 8.44 -18.46 -4.72
CA THR A 229 9.46 -19.12 -5.54
C THR A 229 8.80 -20.20 -6.38
N TYR A 230 9.27 -20.37 -7.59
CA TYR A 230 8.68 -21.28 -8.56
C TYR A 230 9.68 -22.37 -8.94
N SER A 231 9.20 -23.59 -9.18
CA SER A 231 10.05 -24.69 -9.68
C SER A 231 10.57 -24.44 -11.09
N ASP A 232 9.85 -23.66 -11.88
CA ASP A 232 10.24 -23.26 -13.24
C ASP A 232 11.15 -22.01 -13.15
N PRO A 233 12.44 -22.11 -13.57
CA PRO A 233 13.37 -20.97 -13.54
C PRO A 233 12.90 -19.77 -14.36
N ALA A 234 12.17 -19.97 -15.46
CA ALA A 234 11.66 -18.87 -16.28
C ALA A 234 10.64 -18.01 -15.52
N LEU A 235 9.85 -18.61 -14.62
CA LEU A 235 8.92 -17.87 -13.77
C LEU A 235 9.63 -17.08 -12.69
N ASN A 236 10.72 -17.60 -12.11
CA ASN A 236 11.53 -16.85 -11.15
C ASN A 236 12.18 -15.65 -11.85
N GLN A 237 12.80 -15.85 -13.01
CA GLN A 237 13.38 -14.77 -13.79
C GLN A 237 12.34 -13.71 -14.17
N ARG A 238 11.14 -14.13 -14.60
CA ARG A 238 10.04 -13.21 -14.91
C ARG A 238 9.60 -12.43 -13.69
N SER A 239 9.50 -13.07 -12.53
CA SER A 239 9.16 -12.43 -11.26
C SER A 239 10.23 -11.44 -10.83
N ASP A 240 11.52 -11.73 -11.05
CA ASP A 240 12.62 -10.80 -10.77
C ASP A 240 12.51 -9.54 -11.62
N VAL A 241 12.18 -9.68 -12.89
CA VAL A 241 11.95 -8.56 -13.80
C VAL A 241 10.76 -7.70 -13.36
N LEU A 242 9.64 -8.31 -13.00
CA LEU A 242 8.39 -7.60 -12.65
C LEU A 242 8.45 -6.99 -11.26
N PHE A 243 8.89 -7.75 -10.28
CA PHE A 243 8.69 -7.45 -8.87
C PHE A 243 9.99 -7.15 -8.11
N GLY A 244 11.14 -7.36 -8.77
CA GLY A 244 12.45 -7.17 -8.18
C GLY A 244 13.07 -8.44 -7.62
N GLU A 245 14.38 -8.37 -7.38
CA GLU A 245 15.20 -9.49 -6.93
C GLU A 245 15.27 -9.62 -5.41
N THR A 246 15.02 -8.51 -4.69
CA THR A 246 15.14 -8.46 -3.23
C THR A 246 13.81 -8.73 -2.53
N ALA A 247 13.87 -9.31 -1.33
CA ALA A 247 12.66 -9.54 -0.52
C ALA A 247 11.89 -8.24 -0.22
N SER A 248 12.58 -7.11 -0.07
CA SER A 248 11.95 -5.80 0.15
C SER A 248 11.23 -5.27 -1.08
N GLU A 249 11.76 -5.48 -2.27
CA GLU A 249 11.07 -5.13 -3.51
C GLU A 249 9.84 -6.00 -3.72
N ARG A 250 10.00 -7.31 -3.53
CA ARG A 250 8.89 -8.26 -3.65
C ARG A 250 7.79 -8.02 -2.63
N PHE A 251 8.14 -7.68 -1.40
CA PHE A 251 7.15 -7.30 -0.37
C PHE A 251 6.21 -6.17 -0.85
N ILE A 252 6.72 -5.22 -1.63
CA ILE A 252 5.95 -4.07 -2.12
C ILE A 252 5.27 -4.36 -3.46
N LYS A 253 5.89 -5.15 -4.34
CA LYS A 253 5.50 -5.26 -5.75
C LYS A 253 4.91 -6.61 -6.14
N ASP A 254 5.24 -7.72 -5.43
CA ASP A 254 4.84 -9.06 -5.86
C ASP A 254 3.39 -9.37 -5.47
N TYR A 255 2.48 -9.03 -6.35
CA TYR A 255 1.06 -9.28 -6.20
C TYR A 255 0.69 -10.76 -6.00
N ASN A 256 1.54 -11.72 -6.43
CA ASN A 256 1.31 -13.14 -6.16
C ASN A 256 1.53 -13.51 -4.68
N GLY A 257 2.37 -12.74 -3.98
CA GLY A 257 2.70 -12.96 -2.58
C GLY A 257 1.81 -12.18 -1.60
N GLN A 258 1.11 -11.17 -2.08
CA GLN A 258 0.35 -10.24 -1.24
C GLN A 258 -1.06 -10.74 -0.95
N THR A 259 -1.47 -10.62 0.31
CA THR A 259 -2.87 -10.83 0.72
C THR A 259 -3.30 -9.68 1.62
N TYR A 260 -4.43 -9.08 1.29
CA TYR A 260 -5.04 -7.98 2.03
C TYR A 260 -6.25 -8.48 2.79
N TRP A 261 -6.42 -8.02 4.02
CA TRP A 261 -7.41 -8.54 4.95
C TRP A 261 -8.29 -7.43 5.53
N ALA A 262 -9.59 -7.69 5.61
CA ALA A 262 -10.52 -6.95 6.45
C ALA A 262 -10.79 -7.75 7.71
N SER A 263 -10.32 -7.27 8.86
CA SER A 263 -10.36 -7.96 10.15
C SER A 263 -11.35 -7.28 11.10
N ALA A 264 -12.49 -7.89 11.34
CA ALA A 264 -13.56 -7.40 12.20
C ALA A 264 -13.34 -7.86 13.65
N ASN A 265 -13.22 -6.91 14.59
CA ASN A 265 -13.10 -7.23 16.01
C ASN A 265 -14.44 -7.62 16.60
N LEU A 266 -14.58 -8.88 16.97
CA LEU A 266 -15.87 -9.44 17.41
C LEU A 266 -16.40 -8.79 18.70
N LYS A 267 -15.52 -8.51 19.67
CA LYS A 267 -15.95 -7.85 20.92
C LYS A 267 -16.48 -6.44 20.69
N SER A 268 -15.96 -5.71 19.70
CA SER A 268 -16.45 -4.37 19.36
C SER A 268 -17.85 -4.38 18.75
N PHE A 269 -18.25 -5.46 18.08
CA PHE A 269 -19.62 -5.66 17.56
C PHE A 269 -20.56 -6.30 18.57
N PHE A 270 -20.03 -7.15 19.46
CA PHE A 270 -20.80 -7.85 20.50
C PHE A 270 -20.30 -7.47 21.90
N PRO A 271 -20.50 -6.21 22.34
CA PRO A 271 -19.88 -5.70 23.58
C PRO A 271 -20.35 -6.45 24.85
N LYS A 272 -21.56 -7.02 24.86
CA LYS A 272 -22.12 -7.80 25.97
C LYS A 272 -21.66 -9.25 26.02
N SER A 273 -20.93 -9.74 24.97
CA SER A 273 -20.44 -11.12 24.94
C SER A 273 -19.24 -11.33 25.88
N ASN A 274 -18.94 -12.59 26.21
CA ASN A 274 -17.73 -12.95 26.97
C ASN A 274 -16.50 -13.16 26.05
N LEU A 275 -16.56 -12.68 24.79
CA LEU A 275 -15.46 -12.83 23.84
C LEU A 275 -14.23 -12.05 24.30
N PRO A 276 -13.02 -12.58 24.06
CA PRO A 276 -11.77 -11.85 24.30
C PRO A 276 -11.73 -10.54 23.49
N PRO A 277 -11.24 -9.43 24.08
CA PRO A 277 -11.17 -8.14 23.38
C PRO A 277 -10.35 -8.15 22.07
N TRP A 278 -9.38 -9.05 21.97
CA TRP A 278 -8.49 -9.17 20.83
C TRP A 278 -9.00 -10.11 19.74
N LEU A 279 -10.07 -10.86 19.97
CA LEU A 279 -10.57 -11.83 19.00
C LEU A 279 -11.23 -11.13 17.80
N SER A 280 -10.79 -11.49 16.64
CA SER A 280 -11.28 -10.96 15.36
C SER A 280 -11.55 -12.09 14.37
N LEU A 281 -12.35 -11.80 13.35
CA LEU A 281 -12.58 -12.64 12.18
C LEU A 281 -12.16 -11.85 10.95
N SER A 282 -11.37 -12.46 10.06
CA SER A 282 -10.80 -11.81 8.89
C SER A 282 -11.27 -12.46 7.61
N VAL A 283 -11.59 -11.62 6.63
CA VAL A 283 -11.73 -12.01 5.21
C VAL A 283 -10.52 -11.47 4.46
N GLY A 284 -9.85 -12.34 3.71
CA GLY A 284 -8.66 -12.01 2.93
C GLY A 284 -8.92 -12.05 1.42
N TYR A 285 -8.18 -11.22 0.68
CA TYR A 285 -8.16 -11.20 -0.77
C TYR A 285 -6.73 -11.19 -1.29
N GLY A 286 -6.45 -12.07 -2.24
CA GLY A 286 -5.21 -12.17 -2.99
C GLY A 286 -5.45 -12.70 -4.39
N ALA A 287 -4.38 -12.86 -5.16
CA ALA A 287 -4.44 -13.53 -6.45
C ALA A 287 -3.13 -14.23 -6.77
N GLU A 288 -3.17 -15.16 -7.69
CA GLU A 288 -1.99 -15.92 -8.08
C GLU A 288 -1.96 -16.20 -9.59
N GLY A 289 -0.77 -16.58 -10.10
CA GLY A 289 -0.52 -16.80 -11.51
C GLY A 289 -0.33 -15.50 -12.30
N LEU A 290 0.10 -14.42 -11.64
CA LEU A 290 0.23 -13.10 -12.22
C LEU A 290 1.68 -12.84 -12.68
N PHE A 291 1.93 -12.99 -13.99
CA PHE A 291 3.22 -12.72 -14.65
C PHE A 291 3.11 -11.63 -15.72
N GLY A 292 2.13 -10.76 -15.58
CA GLY A 292 1.83 -9.59 -16.41
C GLY A 292 0.52 -8.95 -15.98
N GLY A 293 0.26 -7.70 -16.31
CA GLY A 293 -0.90 -6.93 -15.86
C GLY A 293 -2.23 -7.62 -16.16
N THR A 294 -2.54 -7.83 -17.44
CA THR A 294 -3.78 -8.46 -17.91
C THR A 294 -3.60 -9.92 -18.33
N GLN A 295 -2.43 -10.28 -18.87
CA GLN A 295 -2.09 -11.58 -19.42
C GLN A 295 -0.65 -11.94 -19.05
N ASN A 296 -0.31 -13.25 -19.09
CA ASN A 296 1.04 -13.75 -18.83
C ASN A 296 1.89 -13.73 -20.11
N ILE A 297 1.96 -12.56 -20.74
CA ILE A 297 2.70 -12.29 -21.96
C ILE A 297 3.53 -11.04 -21.75
N ALA A 298 4.78 -11.06 -22.23
CA ALA A 298 5.63 -9.88 -22.29
C ALA A 298 6.22 -9.72 -23.68
N LYS A 299 6.51 -8.46 -24.05
CA LYS A 299 7.14 -8.10 -25.33
C LYS A 299 8.27 -7.12 -25.08
N ASP A 300 9.30 -7.20 -25.90
CA ASP A 300 10.38 -6.23 -25.91
C ASP A 300 9.95 -4.91 -26.61
N VAL A 301 10.86 -3.96 -26.68
CA VAL A 301 10.63 -2.65 -27.30
C VAL A 301 10.35 -2.74 -28.82
N ASN A 302 10.71 -3.85 -29.47
CA ASN A 302 10.48 -4.12 -30.88
C ASN A 302 9.17 -4.88 -31.11
N GLY A 303 8.44 -5.24 -30.04
CA GLY A 303 7.21 -6.00 -30.10
C GLY A 303 7.40 -7.53 -30.15
N ASN A 304 8.63 -8.04 -30.03
CA ASN A 304 8.91 -9.47 -29.99
C ASN A 304 8.47 -10.05 -28.63
N ILE A 305 7.91 -11.23 -28.65
CA ILE A 305 7.47 -11.91 -27.43
C ILE A 305 8.69 -12.44 -26.69
N THR A 306 8.94 -11.94 -25.47
CA THR A 306 10.03 -12.35 -24.58
C THR A 306 9.57 -13.32 -23.51
N PHE A 307 8.28 -13.29 -23.18
CA PHE A 307 7.64 -14.22 -22.24
C PHE A 307 6.22 -14.54 -22.70
N ASN A 308 5.83 -15.81 -22.70
CA ASN A 308 4.48 -16.24 -23.09
C ASN A 308 4.10 -17.52 -22.34
N ARG A 309 3.25 -17.40 -21.33
CA ARG A 309 2.80 -18.53 -20.49
C ARG A 309 1.27 -18.48 -20.30
N PRO A 310 0.48 -18.64 -21.38
CA PRO A 310 -0.98 -18.68 -21.29
C PRO A 310 -1.51 -19.93 -20.58
N ASP A 311 -0.68 -20.96 -20.42
CA ASP A 311 -0.94 -22.18 -19.66
C ASP A 311 -1.10 -21.91 -18.16
N ILE A 312 -0.50 -20.83 -17.63
CA ILE A 312 -0.60 -20.49 -16.22
C ILE A 312 -1.90 -19.75 -15.97
N LYS A 313 -2.78 -20.40 -15.22
CA LYS A 313 -4.08 -19.83 -14.89
C LYS A 313 -3.93 -18.70 -13.87
N ARG A 314 -4.53 -17.58 -14.16
CA ARG A 314 -4.62 -16.39 -13.28
C ARG A 314 -5.93 -16.46 -12.52
N TYR A 315 -5.90 -16.48 -11.17
CA TYR A 315 -7.09 -16.61 -10.36
C TYR A 315 -7.05 -15.77 -9.09
N ARG A 316 -8.24 -15.45 -8.56
CA ARG A 316 -8.42 -14.76 -7.28
C ARG A 316 -8.44 -15.79 -6.16
N GLN A 317 -7.96 -15.37 -5.00
CA GLN A 317 -7.98 -16.13 -3.76
C GLN A 317 -8.76 -15.35 -2.70
N TRP A 318 -9.70 -16.01 -2.07
CA TRP A 318 -10.48 -15.50 -0.97
C TRP A 318 -10.19 -16.33 0.26
N TYR A 319 -10.03 -15.68 1.39
CA TYR A 319 -9.67 -16.34 2.63
C TYR A 319 -10.65 -16.00 3.73
N LEU A 320 -10.92 -16.95 4.63
CA LEU A 320 -11.60 -16.76 5.90
C LEU A 320 -10.71 -17.32 7.00
N ALA A 321 -10.41 -16.51 8.01
CA ALA A 321 -9.52 -16.92 9.09
C ALA A 321 -9.87 -16.21 10.40
N PRO A 322 -9.71 -16.86 11.57
CA PRO A 322 -9.61 -16.15 12.83
C PRO A 322 -8.41 -15.21 12.81
N ASP A 323 -8.46 -14.16 13.63
CA ASP A 323 -7.40 -13.17 13.69
C ASP A 323 -7.28 -12.58 15.09
N ILE A 324 -6.15 -11.94 15.35
CA ILE A 324 -5.85 -11.26 16.61
C ILE A 324 -5.68 -9.77 16.37
N ASP A 325 -6.51 -8.97 17.02
CA ASP A 325 -6.28 -7.54 17.11
C ASP A 325 -5.27 -7.24 18.21
N LEU A 326 -4.00 -7.20 17.83
CA LEU A 326 -2.89 -6.97 18.76
C LEU A 326 -3.03 -5.64 19.51
N SER A 327 -3.67 -4.65 18.92
CA SER A 327 -3.87 -3.34 19.55
C SER A 327 -4.87 -3.39 20.73
N LYS A 328 -5.71 -4.43 20.81
CA LYS A 328 -6.67 -4.65 21.92
C LYS A 328 -6.06 -5.46 23.08
N ILE A 329 -4.80 -5.90 22.96
CA ILE A 329 -4.08 -6.56 24.07
C ILE A 329 -3.74 -5.52 25.12
N LYS A 330 -4.14 -5.83 26.37
CA LYS A 330 -3.86 -4.98 27.54
C LYS A 330 -2.37 -5.06 27.90
N THR A 331 -1.72 -3.91 28.08
CA THR A 331 -0.35 -3.83 28.58
C THR A 331 -0.12 -2.48 29.25
N ASN A 332 0.70 -2.48 30.29
CA ASN A 332 1.12 -1.27 31.01
C ASN A 332 2.35 -0.61 30.38
N SER A 333 3.03 -1.31 29.47
CA SER A 333 4.21 -0.78 28.76
C SER A 333 3.78 0.03 27.55
N LYS A 334 4.11 1.32 27.51
CA LYS A 334 3.83 2.22 26.36
C LYS A 334 4.53 1.74 25.10
N GLY A 335 5.79 1.31 25.21
CA GLY A 335 6.57 0.79 24.08
C GLY A 335 5.97 -0.49 23.51
N LEU A 336 5.57 -1.44 24.38
CA LEU A 336 4.90 -2.66 23.94
C LEU A 336 3.55 -2.34 23.29
N LYS A 337 2.77 -1.41 23.84
CA LYS A 337 1.51 -0.98 23.26
C LYS A 337 1.68 -0.42 21.86
N PHE A 338 2.67 0.45 21.69
CA PHE A 338 3.04 0.99 20.38
C PHE A 338 3.40 -0.12 19.38
N PHE A 339 4.28 -1.04 19.80
CA PHE A 339 4.72 -2.17 18.97
C PHE A 339 3.53 -3.08 18.57
N LEU A 340 2.66 -3.43 19.51
CA LEU A 340 1.46 -4.23 19.22
C LEU A 340 0.49 -3.49 18.28
N THR A 341 0.36 -2.18 18.43
CA THR A 341 -0.47 -1.35 17.53
C THR A 341 0.12 -1.30 16.12
N PHE A 342 1.44 -1.18 15.99
CA PHE A 342 2.14 -1.27 14.71
C PHE A 342 1.95 -2.64 14.06
N LEU A 343 2.20 -3.71 14.80
CA LEU A 343 2.02 -5.08 14.31
C LEU A 343 0.56 -5.40 13.95
N SER A 344 -0.41 -4.65 14.49
CA SER A 344 -1.82 -4.82 14.13
C SER A 344 -2.16 -4.41 12.69
N ALA A 345 -1.22 -3.82 11.95
CA ALA A 345 -1.32 -3.60 10.51
C ALA A 345 -1.08 -4.88 9.70
N PHE A 346 -0.54 -5.93 10.34
CA PHE A 346 -0.23 -7.20 9.70
C PHE A 346 -1.18 -8.30 10.20
N LYS A 347 -1.44 -9.27 9.31
CA LYS A 347 -2.23 -10.45 9.67
C LYS A 347 -1.46 -11.32 10.64
N PHE A 348 -2.11 -11.73 11.72
CA PHE A 348 -1.54 -12.71 12.63
C PHE A 348 -1.65 -14.13 12.02
N PRO A 349 -0.58 -14.94 12.08
CA PRO A 349 -0.62 -16.32 11.62
C PRO A 349 -1.72 -17.14 12.30
N ALA A 350 -2.60 -17.73 11.51
CA ALA A 350 -3.73 -18.50 12.02
C ALA A 350 -4.18 -19.52 10.96
N PRO A 351 -4.95 -20.55 11.32
CA PRO A 351 -5.61 -21.41 10.35
C PRO A 351 -6.47 -20.59 9.39
N ALA A 352 -6.50 -20.95 8.11
CA ALA A 352 -7.31 -20.25 7.12
C ALA A 352 -7.99 -21.22 6.15
N LEU A 353 -9.19 -20.87 5.73
CA LEU A 353 -9.91 -21.52 4.66
C LEU A 353 -9.79 -20.65 3.41
N GLU A 354 -9.15 -21.17 2.38
CA GLU A 354 -9.02 -20.54 1.06
C GLU A 354 -10.12 -21.04 0.14
N PHE A 355 -10.77 -20.13 -0.58
CA PHE A 355 -11.58 -20.41 -1.74
C PHE A 355 -10.92 -19.81 -2.96
N SER A 356 -10.46 -20.66 -3.87
CA SER A 356 -9.82 -20.26 -5.11
C SER A 356 -10.10 -21.26 -6.21
N ASN A 357 -10.21 -20.76 -7.43
CA ASN A 357 -10.36 -21.59 -8.62
C ASN A 357 -11.51 -22.63 -8.52
N GLY A 358 -12.60 -22.28 -7.80
CA GLY A 358 -13.75 -23.15 -7.56
C GLY A 358 -13.54 -24.26 -6.52
N LYS A 359 -12.44 -24.21 -5.76
CA LYS A 359 -12.09 -25.22 -4.75
C LYS A 359 -11.83 -24.59 -3.41
N PHE A 360 -12.12 -25.34 -2.33
CA PHE A 360 -11.72 -25.00 -0.99
C PHE A 360 -10.41 -25.70 -0.64
N LYS A 361 -9.54 -24.97 0.07
CA LYS A 361 -8.27 -25.45 0.60
C LYS A 361 -8.11 -24.96 2.03
N ALA A 362 -7.78 -25.85 2.94
CA ALA A 362 -7.49 -25.50 4.33
C ALA A 362 -5.98 -25.36 4.52
N HIS A 363 -5.60 -24.30 5.20
CA HIS A 363 -4.23 -24.05 5.63
C HIS A 363 -4.17 -24.15 7.14
N ALA A 364 -3.22 -24.89 7.69
CA ALA A 364 -3.00 -25.01 9.13
C ALA A 364 -2.50 -23.66 9.71
N ILE A 365 -1.67 -22.96 8.96
CA ILE A 365 -1.16 -21.63 9.27
C ILE A 365 -1.12 -20.83 7.97
N TYR A 366 -1.73 -19.65 7.99
CA TYR A 366 -1.68 -18.68 6.89
C TYR A 366 -1.71 -17.26 7.45
N PHE A 367 -1.05 -16.35 6.79
CA PHE A 367 -1.01 -14.93 7.14
C PHE A 367 -0.81 -14.07 5.90
#